data_d93368eb4fff08a4162cdbd08d6e1098
#
_entry.id   d93368eb4fff08a4162cdbd08d6e1098
#
_cell.length_a   1.000
_cell.length_b   1.000
_cell.length_c   1.000
_cell.angle_alpha   90.00
_cell.angle_beta   90.00
_cell.angle_gamma   90.00
#
_symmetry.space_group_name_H-M   'P 1'
#
loop_
_entity.id
_entity.type
_entity.pdbx_description
1 polymer ?
#
loop_
_entity_poly.entity_id
_entity_poly.type
_entity_poly.pdbx_seq_one_letter_code
_entity_poly.pdbx_strand_id
1 'polypeptide(L)'
;MAQWTVQNKRVPKAYINFVSRDDVIIPLEDNTIAAVMIAGSWGEPGAFTLVDGTSNFRRLFGKPIDELLPIREALKGTGKVLVYNGVNNTGVQAKKTENDMVVTAKYKGLAGNHIHVIFKKQVETGFEVTTVFFGKEVDKQIITALPFKNDYVNVTGTLTTEDKTILLEGGTDGATTNSEVEDFLNALDTQNFRVLALGTDESATKALVTAHIKKWRDAGRSVIAVLNDYTDADDEGVVSVGNGVTLSDGTKLSAKDCVYFVAGKYAGAGLQSNTFKSYPGAIDCERKNEAEAEKLINKGQLIFAYRNEKVIILSDVNSFTSYTAEHSRIFGKNKLVRTMDNINANVKYIFENYFIGKVPNNVNGRELFKQRIITMVLDPLAQKQALEYQAKDIEISQGITKESVVVNLPVVLTDAMEILYMTVICD
;
A
#
# COMPACT_ATOMS: atom_id res chain seq x y z
N MET A 1 35.82 -16.76 10.18
CA MET A 1 37.07 -16.84 10.99
C MET A 1 36.67 -16.92 12.45
N ALA A 2 37.26 -17.86 13.19
CA ALA A 2 36.80 -18.17 14.52
C ALA A 2 37.14 -17.05 15.52
N GLN A 3 36.21 -16.76 16.42
CA GLN A 3 36.51 -16.04 17.66
C GLN A 3 37.70 -16.72 18.36
N TRP A 4 38.46 -15.96 19.19
CA TRP A 4 39.47 -16.51 20.02
C TRP A 4 38.87 -17.52 21.02
N THR A 5 38.67 -18.75 20.58
CA THR A 5 38.14 -19.84 21.41
C THR A 5 39.21 -20.44 22.30
N VAL A 6 40.50 -20.17 22.01
CA VAL A 6 41.65 -20.63 22.78
C VAL A 6 42.58 -19.47 23.06
N GLN A 7 42.79 -19.14 24.35
CA GLN A 7 43.66 -18.07 24.81
C GLN A 7 45.03 -18.64 25.23
N ASN A 8 45.75 -19.25 24.31
CA ASN A 8 47.00 -19.98 24.57
C ASN A 8 48.29 -19.19 24.21
N LYS A 9 48.18 -17.89 23.95
CA LYS A 9 49.35 -17.06 23.59
C LYS A 9 50.13 -16.64 24.83
N ARG A 10 51.45 -16.81 24.77
CA ARG A 10 52.36 -16.52 25.89
C ARG A 10 53.23 -15.26 25.69
N VAL A 11 53.27 -14.71 24.44
CA VAL A 11 54.06 -13.51 24.17
C VAL A 11 53.23 -12.27 24.49
N PRO A 12 53.73 -11.35 25.33
CA PRO A 12 53.03 -10.09 25.64
C PRO A 12 52.92 -9.21 24.39
N LYS A 13 51.71 -9.16 23.83
CA LYS A 13 51.30 -8.23 22.74
C LYS A 13 49.76 -8.23 22.60
N ALA A 14 49.21 -7.23 21.93
CA ALA A 14 47.80 -7.23 21.57
C ALA A 14 47.52 -8.27 20.52
N TYR A 15 46.53 -9.13 20.75
CA TYR A 15 45.98 -10.08 19.79
C TYR A 15 44.58 -9.64 19.49
N ILE A 16 44.36 -9.04 18.31
CA ILE A 16 43.11 -8.44 17.91
C ILE A 16 42.50 -9.31 16.80
N ASN A 17 41.26 -9.72 17.00
CA ASN A 17 40.48 -10.41 15.96
C ASN A 17 39.30 -9.49 15.57
N PHE A 18 39.22 -9.16 14.28
CA PHE A 18 38.10 -8.43 13.73
C PHE A 18 37.06 -9.48 13.31
N VAL A 19 35.93 -9.51 14.01
CA VAL A 19 34.78 -10.33 13.65
C VAL A 19 33.77 -9.38 13.03
N SER A 20 33.40 -9.62 11.79
CA SER A 20 32.20 -9.04 11.22
C SER A 20 31.02 -9.59 12.04
N ARG A 21 30.38 -8.78 12.86
CA ARG A 21 29.00 -9.05 13.21
C ARG A 21 28.22 -8.80 11.91
N ASP A 22 27.52 -9.82 11.48
CA ASP A 22 26.32 -9.58 10.69
C ASP A 22 25.37 -8.82 11.62
N ASP A 23 25.50 -7.51 11.64
CA ASP A 23 24.43 -6.65 12.11
C ASP A 23 23.30 -6.93 11.13
N VAL A 24 22.37 -7.77 11.56
CA VAL A 24 21.07 -7.88 10.94
C VAL A 24 20.48 -6.50 11.13
N ILE A 25 20.70 -5.63 10.15
CA ILE A 25 19.92 -4.41 9.97
C ILE A 25 18.53 -4.95 9.75
N ILE A 26 17.72 -4.96 10.81
CA ILE A 26 16.28 -5.09 10.63
C ILE A 26 15.92 -3.82 9.87
N PRO A 27 15.53 -3.89 8.60
CA PRO A 27 14.91 -2.75 7.98
C PRO A 27 13.72 -2.44 8.89
N LEU A 28 13.72 -1.28 9.54
CA LEU A 28 12.50 -0.66 10.07
C LEU A 28 11.50 -0.89 8.96
N GLU A 29 10.44 -1.64 9.21
CA GLU A 29 9.57 -2.19 8.17
C GLU A 29 9.17 -1.07 7.20
N ASP A 30 9.87 -0.98 6.08
CA ASP A 30 9.66 0.03 5.06
C ASP A 30 8.56 -0.46 4.12
N ASN A 31 7.44 -0.90 4.75
CA ASN A 31 6.25 -1.26 4.00
C ASN A 31 5.58 0.03 3.49
N THR A 32 6.09 0.51 2.36
CA THR A 32 5.61 1.73 1.70
C THR A 32 4.48 1.45 0.70
N ILE A 33 3.79 0.31 0.82
CA ILE A 33 2.82 -0.15 -0.16
C ILE A 33 1.43 0.39 0.18
N ALA A 34 0.82 1.11 -0.79
CA ALA A 34 -0.59 1.44 -0.77
C ALA A 34 -1.38 0.39 -1.55
N ALA A 35 -2.47 -0.13 -0.99
CA ALA A 35 -3.38 -1.06 -1.65
C ALA A 35 -4.60 -0.32 -2.21
N VAL A 36 -4.89 -0.55 -3.48
CA VAL A 36 -6.03 0.06 -4.18
C VAL A 36 -6.77 -0.99 -5.02
N MET A 37 -8.05 -0.77 -5.23
CA MET A 37 -8.86 -1.57 -6.16
C MET A 37 -9.17 -0.75 -7.41
N ILE A 38 -9.16 -1.40 -8.55
CA ILE A 38 -9.55 -0.81 -9.85
C ILE A 38 -10.55 -1.71 -10.56
N ALA A 39 -11.30 -1.12 -11.48
CA ALA A 39 -12.01 -1.84 -12.54
C ALA A 39 -11.13 -1.79 -13.80
N GLY A 40 -10.31 -2.80 -13.99
CA GLY A 40 -9.45 -2.91 -15.18
C GLY A 40 -10.24 -3.34 -16.41
N SER A 41 -9.72 -3.01 -17.59
CA SER A 41 -10.24 -3.50 -18.89
C SER A 41 -9.49 -4.72 -19.40
N TRP A 42 -8.56 -5.25 -18.60
CA TRP A 42 -7.67 -6.38 -18.92
C TRP A 42 -7.04 -6.94 -17.64
N GLY A 43 -6.50 -8.16 -17.74
CA GLY A 43 -5.74 -8.82 -16.68
C GLY A 43 -6.58 -9.82 -15.88
N GLU A 44 -5.91 -10.60 -15.03
CA GLU A 44 -6.53 -11.63 -14.20
C GLU A 44 -7.50 -10.99 -13.21
N PRO A 45 -8.79 -11.34 -13.24
CA PRO A 45 -9.76 -10.84 -12.28
C PRO A 45 -9.48 -11.36 -10.86
N GLY A 46 -9.65 -10.50 -9.86
CA GLY A 46 -9.44 -10.89 -8.45
C GLY A 46 -7.97 -11.07 -8.06
N ALA A 47 -7.02 -10.74 -8.94
CA ALA A 47 -5.60 -10.87 -8.67
C ALA A 47 -4.98 -9.55 -8.20
N PHE A 48 -3.94 -9.68 -7.36
CA PHE A 48 -3.08 -8.57 -6.98
C PHE A 48 -1.89 -8.43 -7.92
N THR A 49 -1.59 -7.20 -8.31
CA THR A 49 -0.39 -6.85 -9.06
C THR A 49 0.33 -5.70 -8.36
N LEU A 50 1.61 -5.89 -8.02
CA LEU A 50 2.44 -4.81 -7.49
C LEU A 50 2.97 -3.98 -8.65
N VAL A 51 2.71 -2.68 -8.64
CA VAL A 51 3.13 -1.74 -9.69
C VAL A 51 3.94 -0.58 -9.13
N ASP A 52 4.71 0.03 -9.99
CA ASP A 52 5.48 1.26 -9.76
C ASP A 52 5.37 2.21 -10.96
N GLY A 53 6.07 3.35 -10.92
CA GLY A 53 6.05 4.35 -11.99
C GLY A 53 6.59 3.88 -13.34
N THR A 54 7.27 2.73 -13.41
CA THR A 54 7.84 2.15 -14.65
C THR A 54 6.97 1.05 -15.26
N SER A 55 5.91 0.66 -14.57
CA SER A 55 5.03 -0.44 -14.96
C SER A 55 4.26 -0.13 -16.26
N ASN A 56 4.07 -1.14 -17.10
CA ASN A 56 3.28 -1.00 -18.32
C ASN A 56 1.78 -1.21 -18.04
N PHE A 57 1.09 -0.15 -17.67
CA PHE A 57 -0.32 -0.19 -17.25
C PHE A 57 -1.28 -0.68 -18.34
N ARG A 58 -1.04 -0.35 -19.62
CA ARG A 58 -1.85 -0.87 -20.73
C ARG A 58 -1.75 -2.38 -20.86
N ARG A 59 -0.54 -2.93 -20.67
CA ARG A 59 -0.34 -4.38 -20.70
C ARG A 59 -0.99 -5.08 -19.50
N LEU A 60 -0.93 -4.46 -18.33
CA LEU A 60 -1.43 -5.05 -17.08
C LEU A 60 -2.96 -4.92 -16.95
N PHE A 61 -3.50 -3.74 -17.25
CA PHE A 61 -4.88 -3.38 -16.94
C PHE A 61 -5.71 -2.91 -18.14
N GLY A 62 -5.13 -2.88 -19.32
CA GLY A 62 -5.79 -2.47 -20.55
C GLY A 62 -6.02 -0.95 -20.71
N LYS A 63 -5.57 -0.15 -19.75
CA LYS A 63 -5.75 1.31 -19.72
C LYS A 63 -4.42 2.02 -19.48
N PRO A 64 -4.21 3.23 -20.03
CA PRO A 64 -3.05 4.06 -19.67
C PRO A 64 -3.19 4.56 -18.23
N ILE A 65 -2.07 5.00 -17.62
CA ILE A 65 -2.07 5.48 -16.23
C ILE A 65 -3.03 6.66 -15.98
N ASP A 66 -3.24 7.50 -16.99
CA ASP A 66 -4.11 8.67 -16.89
C ASP A 66 -5.59 8.31 -16.67
N GLU A 67 -6.00 7.13 -17.12
CA GLU A 67 -7.35 6.57 -16.92
C GLU A 67 -7.46 5.70 -15.65
N LEU A 68 -6.34 5.44 -14.97
CA LEU A 68 -6.27 4.63 -13.75
C LEU A 68 -6.05 5.53 -12.52
N LEU A 69 -7.03 6.41 -12.24
CA LEU A 69 -6.97 7.40 -11.18
C LEU A 69 -6.47 6.85 -9.82
N PRO A 70 -6.97 5.69 -9.32
CA PRO A 70 -6.50 5.15 -8.04
C PRO A 70 -4.98 4.91 -8.01
N ILE A 71 -4.42 4.36 -9.08
CA ILE A 71 -2.99 4.07 -9.18
C ILE A 71 -2.20 5.35 -9.38
N ARG A 72 -2.65 6.20 -10.34
CA ARG A 72 -1.99 7.48 -10.67
C ARG A 72 -1.81 8.36 -9.45
N GLU A 73 -2.89 8.53 -8.67
CA GLU A 73 -2.85 9.39 -7.50
C GLU A 73 -2.04 8.77 -6.34
N ALA A 74 -2.14 7.45 -6.12
CA ALA A 74 -1.35 6.78 -5.10
C ALA A 74 0.16 6.87 -5.38
N LEU A 75 0.58 6.69 -6.63
CA LEU A 75 1.99 6.78 -7.03
C LEU A 75 2.61 8.17 -6.83
N LYS A 76 1.82 9.24 -6.71
CA LYS A 76 2.33 10.57 -6.34
C LYS A 76 2.88 10.63 -4.91
N GLY A 77 2.51 9.69 -4.05
CA GLY A 77 2.89 9.65 -2.63
C GLY A 77 3.80 8.49 -2.24
N THR A 78 3.78 7.38 -3.00
CA THR A 78 4.58 6.19 -2.74
C THR A 78 5.22 5.66 -4.01
N GLY A 79 6.32 4.90 -3.87
CA GLY A 79 6.98 4.26 -5.02
C GLY A 79 6.31 2.97 -5.49
N LYS A 80 5.40 2.37 -4.70
CA LYS A 80 4.79 1.07 -5.00
C LYS A 80 3.32 1.05 -4.60
N VAL A 81 2.49 0.49 -5.49
CA VAL A 81 1.06 0.32 -5.27
C VAL A 81 0.67 -1.13 -5.53
N LEU A 82 -0.01 -1.75 -4.58
CA LEU A 82 -0.61 -3.07 -4.71
C LEU A 82 -2.02 -2.90 -5.28
N VAL A 83 -2.20 -3.32 -6.50
CA VAL A 83 -3.44 -3.13 -7.26
C VAL A 83 -4.24 -4.42 -7.29
N TYR A 84 -5.46 -4.37 -6.80
CA TYR A 84 -6.44 -5.43 -6.99
C TYR A 84 -7.25 -5.13 -8.25
N ASN A 85 -7.20 -6.05 -9.22
CA ASN A 85 -8.04 -5.96 -10.40
C ASN A 85 -9.39 -6.60 -10.08
N GLY A 86 -10.43 -5.78 -9.93
CA GLY A 86 -11.76 -6.25 -9.54
C GLY A 86 -12.28 -7.35 -10.47
N VAL A 87 -13.16 -8.18 -9.93
CA VAL A 87 -13.77 -9.28 -10.69
C VAL A 87 -14.79 -8.68 -11.65
N ASN A 88 -14.46 -8.65 -12.92
CA ASN A 88 -15.34 -8.13 -13.97
C ASN A 88 -16.39 -9.17 -14.37
N ASN A 89 -17.29 -9.53 -13.47
CA ASN A 89 -18.29 -10.60 -13.69
C ASN A 89 -19.29 -10.27 -14.81
N THR A 90 -19.63 -9.00 -14.97
CA THR A 90 -20.60 -8.52 -15.98
C THR A 90 -19.96 -8.13 -17.32
N GLY A 91 -18.64 -8.05 -17.39
CA GLY A 91 -17.92 -7.77 -18.63
C GLY A 91 -17.94 -8.95 -19.60
N VAL A 92 -17.64 -8.65 -20.87
CA VAL A 92 -17.64 -9.61 -21.97
C VAL A 92 -16.23 -9.70 -22.57
N GLN A 93 -15.82 -10.90 -22.94
CA GLN A 93 -14.58 -11.11 -23.70
C GLN A 93 -14.77 -10.67 -25.16
N ALA A 94 -13.81 -9.94 -25.71
CA ALA A 94 -13.75 -9.68 -27.15
C ALA A 94 -13.52 -11.00 -27.90
N LYS A 95 -14.25 -11.21 -28.99
CA LYS A 95 -14.13 -12.41 -29.82
C LYS A 95 -14.42 -12.10 -31.27
N LYS A 96 -13.89 -12.93 -32.15
CA LYS A 96 -14.26 -12.96 -33.60
C LYS A 96 -14.32 -14.39 -34.06
N THR A 97 -15.37 -14.69 -34.80
CA THR A 97 -15.55 -15.96 -35.51
C THR A 97 -15.33 -15.72 -37.00
N GLU A 98 -14.48 -16.49 -37.62
CA GLU A 98 -14.18 -16.47 -39.02
C GLU A 98 -14.30 -17.90 -39.56
N ASN A 99 -15.34 -18.19 -40.31
CA ASN A 99 -15.76 -19.57 -40.63
C ASN A 99 -15.92 -20.38 -39.33
N ASP A 100 -15.19 -21.48 -39.17
CA ASP A 100 -15.22 -22.30 -37.94
C ASP A 100 -14.12 -21.94 -36.93
N MET A 101 -13.27 -20.99 -37.27
CA MET A 101 -12.21 -20.53 -36.36
C MET A 101 -12.75 -19.45 -35.44
N VAL A 102 -12.58 -19.66 -34.11
CA VAL A 102 -13.01 -18.72 -33.11
C VAL A 102 -11.76 -18.22 -32.34
N VAL A 103 -11.53 -16.92 -32.42
CA VAL A 103 -10.49 -16.23 -31.65
C VAL A 103 -11.15 -15.46 -30.50
N THR A 104 -10.76 -15.74 -29.28
CA THR A 104 -11.34 -15.14 -28.08
C THR A 104 -10.22 -14.51 -27.23
N ALA A 105 -10.42 -13.29 -26.76
CA ALA A 105 -9.52 -12.64 -25.82
C ALA A 105 -9.43 -13.45 -24.51
N LYS A 106 -8.25 -13.51 -23.88
CA LYS A 106 -8.04 -14.26 -22.65
C LYS A 106 -8.87 -13.69 -21.48
N TYR A 107 -8.96 -12.37 -21.39
CA TYR A 107 -9.69 -11.69 -20.32
C TYR A 107 -10.88 -10.90 -20.88
N LYS A 108 -11.86 -10.64 -20.00
CA LYS A 108 -12.98 -9.74 -20.26
C LYS A 108 -12.50 -8.29 -20.28
N GLY A 109 -13.22 -7.42 -21.00
CA GLY A 109 -12.96 -5.99 -20.99
C GLY A 109 -12.78 -5.37 -22.39
N LEU A 110 -12.91 -4.05 -22.44
CA LEU A 110 -12.76 -3.26 -23.67
C LEU A 110 -11.39 -3.41 -24.33
N ALA A 111 -10.35 -3.67 -23.54
CA ALA A 111 -8.98 -3.82 -24.05
C ALA A 111 -8.83 -4.98 -25.02
N GLY A 112 -9.64 -6.03 -24.87
CA GLY A 112 -9.68 -7.15 -25.83
C GLY A 112 -9.98 -6.73 -27.27
N ASN A 113 -10.73 -5.63 -27.48
CA ASN A 113 -11.02 -5.09 -28.81
C ASN A 113 -9.78 -4.50 -29.52
N HIS A 114 -8.66 -4.32 -28.81
CA HIS A 114 -7.39 -3.87 -29.37
C HIS A 114 -6.43 -5.02 -29.69
N ILE A 115 -6.92 -6.24 -29.71
CA ILE A 115 -6.15 -7.42 -30.09
C ILE A 115 -6.35 -7.72 -31.57
N HIS A 116 -5.25 -7.85 -32.27
CA HIS A 116 -5.19 -8.35 -33.67
C HIS A 116 -4.40 -9.65 -33.67
N VAL A 117 -4.90 -10.67 -34.34
CA VAL A 117 -4.19 -11.94 -34.56
C VAL A 117 -3.96 -12.10 -36.06
N ILE A 118 -2.69 -12.16 -36.45
CA ILE A 118 -2.24 -12.24 -37.83
C ILE A 118 -1.75 -13.64 -38.10
N PHE A 119 -2.36 -14.34 -39.05
CA PHE A 119 -1.96 -15.65 -39.53
C PHE A 119 -1.27 -15.49 -40.89
N LYS A 120 0.01 -15.86 -40.97
CA LYS A 120 0.79 -15.90 -42.23
C LYS A 120 1.18 -17.32 -42.56
N LYS A 121 0.76 -17.79 -43.70
CA LYS A 121 1.09 -19.14 -44.20
C LYS A 121 2.58 -19.28 -44.44
N GLN A 122 3.15 -20.35 -43.93
CA GLN A 122 4.56 -20.67 -44.12
C GLN A 122 4.78 -21.50 -45.37
N VAL A 123 5.95 -21.38 -46.00
CA VAL A 123 6.27 -22.05 -47.25
C VAL A 123 6.33 -23.59 -47.08
N GLU A 124 6.80 -24.06 -45.95
CA GLU A 124 6.96 -25.49 -45.68
C GLU A 124 5.67 -26.07 -45.06
N THR A 125 5.36 -25.67 -43.82
CA THR A 125 4.16 -26.16 -43.13
C THR A 125 3.72 -25.20 -42.06
N GLY A 126 2.38 -25.05 -41.91
CA GLY A 126 1.79 -24.29 -40.79
C GLY A 126 1.63 -22.80 -41.03
N PHE A 127 1.38 -22.09 -39.96
CA PHE A 127 1.16 -20.63 -39.94
C PHE A 127 2.06 -19.98 -38.88
N GLU A 128 2.69 -18.88 -39.25
CA GLU A 128 3.23 -17.94 -38.29
C GLU A 128 2.06 -17.11 -37.75
N VAL A 129 1.81 -17.22 -36.46
CA VAL A 129 0.76 -16.49 -35.77
C VAL A 129 1.37 -15.39 -34.93
N THR A 130 1.06 -14.15 -35.28
CA THR A 130 1.50 -12.97 -34.55
C THR A 130 0.32 -12.34 -33.80
N THR A 131 0.43 -12.20 -32.49
CA THR A 131 -0.56 -11.49 -31.67
C THR A 131 -0.08 -10.07 -31.40
N VAL A 132 -0.91 -9.10 -31.74
CA VAL A 132 -0.67 -7.67 -31.57
C VAL A 132 -1.66 -7.12 -30.56
N PHE A 133 -1.19 -6.40 -29.54
CA PHE A 133 -2.02 -5.77 -28.51
C PHE A 133 -1.68 -4.28 -28.39
N PHE A 134 -2.67 -3.42 -28.56
CA PHE A 134 -2.48 -1.96 -28.67
C PHE A 134 -1.39 -1.56 -29.68
N GLY A 135 -1.38 -2.21 -30.83
CA GLY A 135 -0.45 -1.93 -31.93
C GLY A 135 1.00 -2.42 -31.69
N LYS A 136 1.26 -3.17 -30.61
CA LYS A 136 2.57 -3.79 -30.35
C LYS A 136 2.47 -5.30 -30.48
N GLU A 137 3.45 -5.91 -31.16
CA GLU A 137 3.64 -7.37 -31.14
C GLU A 137 3.94 -7.83 -29.72
N VAL A 138 3.15 -8.79 -29.22
CA VAL A 138 3.23 -9.32 -27.86
C VAL A 138 3.51 -10.82 -27.81
N ASP A 139 3.24 -11.52 -28.90
CA ASP A 139 3.52 -12.94 -29.06
C ASP A 139 3.66 -13.28 -30.54
N LYS A 140 4.53 -14.26 -30.84
CA LYS A 140 4.77 -14.76 -32.18
C LYS A 140 5.16 -16.24 -32.12
N GLN A 141 4.39 -17.09 -32.77
CA GLN A 141 4.56 -18.55 -32.75
C GLN A 141 4.29 -19.15 -34.14
N ILE A 142 4.85 -20.33 -34.40
CA ILE A 142 4.52 -21.16 -35.57
C ILE A 142 3.62 -22.28 -35.09
N ILE A 143 2.47 -22.42 -35.72
CA ILE A 143 1.48 -23.47 -35.41
C ILE A 143 1.14 -24.29 -36.67
N THR A 144 0.80 -25.55 -36.47
CA THR A 144 0.35 -26.45 -37.55
C THR A 144 -1.08 -26.92 -37.36
N ALA A 145 -1.67 -26.70 -36.19
CA ALA A 145 -3.02 -27.13 -35.86
C ALA A 145 -3.61 -26.25 -34.74
N LEU A 146 -4.91 -26.29 -34.56
CA LEU A 146 -5.65 -25.74 -33.40
C LEU A 146 -5.98 -26.87 -32.40
N PRO A 147 -6.24 -26.59 -31.12
CA PRO A 147 -6.31 -25.26 -30.52
C PRO A 147 -4.92 -24.62 -30.29
N PHE A 148 -4.89 -23.29 -30.38
CA PHE A 148 -3.76 -22.44 -30.04
C PHE A 148 -4.12 -21.49 -28.92
N LYS A 149 -3.20 -21.24 -28.02
CA LYS A 149 -3.37 -20.24 -26.93
C LYS A 149 -2.06 -19.57 -26.57
N ASN A 150 -2.13 -18.33 -26.13
CA ASN A 150 -1.03 -17.60 -25.52
C ASN A 150 -1.56 -16.76 -24.33
N ASP A 151 -0.77 -15.81 -23.86
CA ASP A 151 -1.17 -14.94 -22.74
C ASP A 151 -2.27 -13.92 -23.08
N TYR A 152 -2.68 -13.81 -24.33
CA TYR A 152 -3.64 -12.81 -24.83
C TYR A 152 -4.89 -13.41 -25.45
N VAL A 153 -4.77 -14.56 -26.11
CA VAL A 153 -5.90 -15.16 -26.86
C VAL A 153 -5.95 -16.68 -26.71
N ASN A 154 -7.16 -17.18 -26.88
CA ASN A 154 -7.45 -18.58 -27.14
C ASN A 154 -8.05 -18.70 -28.55
N VAL A 155 -7.54 -19.62 -29.37
CA VAL A 155 -8.03 -19.87 -30.72
C VAL A 155 -8.45 -21.33 -30.83
N THR A 156 -9.68 -21.56 -31.30
CA THR A 156 -10.29 -22.88 -31.43
C THR A 156 -10.96 -23.05 -32.82
N GLY A 157 -11.37 -24.26 -33.16
CA GLY A 157 -12.03 -24.57 -34.43
C GLY A 157 -11.08 -25.07 -35.51
N THR A 158 -11.29 -24.66 -36.75
CA THR A 158 -10.51 -25.08 -37.91
C THR A 158 -9.52 -23.99 -38.32
N LEU A 159 -8.24 -24.35 -38.49
CA LEU A 159 -7.19 -23.40 -38.89
C LEU A 159 -7.48 -22.85 -40.29
N THR A 160 -7.26 -21.55 -40.52
CA THR A 160 -7.36 -20.92 -41.82
C THR A 160 -6.46 -21.61 -42.87
N THR A 161 -6.79 -21.50 -44.13
CA THR A 161 -5.98 -22.00 -45.26
C THR A 161 -5.17 -20.91 -45.95
N GLU A 162 -5.46 -19.64 -45.63
CA GLU A 162 -4.88 -18.45 -46.27
C GLU A 162 -4.39 -17.45 -45.20
N ASP A 163 -3.60 -16.49 -45.65
CA ASP A 163 -3.19 -15.37 -44.82
C ASP A 163 -4.42 -14.60 -44.32
N LYS A 164 -4.48 -14.37 -43.01
CA LYS A 164 -5.63 -13.73 -42.39
C LYS A 164 -5.21 -12.81 -41.26
N THR A 165 -5.86 -11.66 -41.13
CA THR A 165 -5.80 -10.79 -39.97
C THR A 165 -7.16 -10.72 -39.31
N ILE A 166 -7.23 -11.07 -38.03
CA ILE A 166 -8.47 -11.09 -37.25
C ILE A 166 -8.37 -10.01 -36.18
N LEU A 167 -9.28 -9.07 -36.21
CA LEU A 167 -9.50 -8.06 -35.17
C LEU A 167 -10.60 -8.53 -34.24
N LEU A 168 -10.34 -8.59 -32.93
CA LEU A 168 -11.34 -8.93 -31.95
C LEU A 168 -12.28 -7.75 -31.69
N GLU A 169 -13.54 -8.07 -31.36
CA GLU A 169 -14.60 -7.09 -31.13
C GLU A 169 -15.58 -7.57 -30.05
N GLY A 170 -16.47 -6.67 -29.58
CA GLY A 170 -17.55 -7.01 -28.65
C GLY A 170 -17.11 -7.17 -27.19
N GLY A 171 -15.86 -6.88 -26.87
CA GLY A 171 -15.41 -6.80 -25.47
C GLY A 171 -16.02 -5.62 -24.75
N THR A 172 -16.47 -5.80 -23.51
CA THR A 172 -17.00 -4.73 -22.64
C THR A 172 -16.47 -4.85 -21.24
N ASP A 173 -16.24 -3.70 -20.59
CA ASP A 173 -15.93 -3.65 -19.15
C ASP A 173 -17.20 -3.96 -18.36
N GLY A 174 -17.04 -4.55 -17.18
CA GLY A 174 -18.11 -4.71 -16.21
C GLY A 174 -18.20 -3.53 -15.23
N ALA A 175 -19.16 -3.60 -14.34
CA ALA A 175 -19.32 -2.67 -13.23
C ALA A 175 -18.77 -3.25 -11.94
N THR A 176 -18.11 -2.43 -11.13
CA THR A 176 -17.71 -2.80 -9.77
C THR A 176 -18.95 -2.86 -8.87
N THR A 177 -19.07 -3.93 -8.07
CA THR A 177 -20.17 -4.16 -7.14
C THR A 177 -19.67 -4.20 -5.70
N ASN A 178 -20.57 -4.11 -4.72
CA ASN A 178 -20.20 -4.21 -3.30
C ASN A 178 -19.61 -5.59 -2.95
N SER A 179 -20.03 -6.64 -3.65
CA SER A 179 -19.44 -7.99 -3.51
C SER A 179 -17.96 -8.01 -3.88
N GLU A 180 -17.54 -7.25 -4.89
CA GLU A 180 -16.12 -7.16 -5.29
C GLU A 180 -15.27 -6.41 -4.26
N VAL A 181 -15.86 -5.48 -3.52
CA VAL A 181 -15.17 -4.82 -2.40
C VAL A 181 -14.94 -5.81 -1.25
N GLU A 182 -15.93 -6.65 -0.93
CA GLU A 182 -15.77 -7.70 0.07
C GLU A 182 -14.70 -8.73 -0.35
N ASP A 183 -14.70 -9.16 -1.61
CA ASP A 183 -13.68 -10.04 -2.16
C ASP A 183 -12.28 -9.41 -2.08
N PHE A 184 -12.16 -8.11 -2.39
CA PHE A 184 -10.92 -7.36 -2.24
C PHE A 184 -10.42 -7.36 -0.79
N LEU A 185 -11.29 -7.04 0.17
CA LEU A 185 -10.94 -6.99 1.58
C LEU A 185 -10.51 -8.37 2.11
N ASN A 186 -11.23 -9.43 1.74
CA ASN A 186 -10.89 -10.80 2.11
C ASN A 186 -9.54 -11.23 1.49
N ALA A 187 -9.30 -10.88 0.23
CA ALA A 187 -8.04 -11.19 -0.44
C ALA A 187 -6.84 -10.44 0.17
N LEU A 188 -7.04 -9.26 0.78
CA LEU A 188 -6.03 -8.51 1.51
C LEU A 188 -5.57 -9.17 2.82
N ASP A 189 -6.30 -10.16 3.35
CA ASP A 189 -5.89 -10.89 4.57
C ASP A 189 -4.49 -11.51 4.44
N THR A 190 -4.10 -11.92 3.22
CA THR A 190 -2.82 -12.59 2.93
C THR A 190 -1.78 -11.65 2.31
N GLN A 191 -2.11 -10.39 2.07
CA GLN A 191 -1.22 -9.45 1.39
C GLN A 191 -0.46 -8.58 2.39
N ASN A 192 0.75 -8.18 2.00
CA ASN A 192 1.54 -7.21 2.75
C ASN A 192 1.31 -5.80 2.17
N PHE A 193 0.66 -4.92 2.95
CA PHE A 193 0.42 -3.52 2.61
C PHE A 193 0.39 -2.68 3.89
N ARG A 194 0.56 -1.37 3.74
CA ARG A 194 0.52 -0.42 4.86
C ARG A 194 -0.79 0.36 4.90
N VAL A 195 -1.28 0.79 3.75
CA VAL A 195 -2.43 1.68 3.65
C VAL A 195 -3.39 1.14 2.60
N LEU A 196 -4.66 1.02 2.96
CA LEU A 196 -5.77 0.73 2.04
C LEU A 196 -6.44 2.05 1.63
N ALA A 197 -6.69 2.26 0.35
CA ALA A 197 -7.52 3.37 -0.13
C ALA A 197 -8.77 2.87 -0.83
N LEU A 198 -9.91 3.40 -0.43
CA LEU A 198 -11.17 3.15 -1.12
C LEU A 198 -12.03 4.43 -1.13
N GLY A 199 -12.19 5.01 -2.33
CA GLY A 199 -13.12 6.12 -2.55
C GLY A 199 -14.52 5.59 -2.84
N THR A 200 -15.47 5.81 -1.94
CA THR A 200 -16.86 5.36 -2.09
C THR A 200 -17.82 6.31 -1.38
N ASP A 201 -19.04 6.45 -1.89
CA ASP A 201 -20.09 7.21 -1.24
C ASP A 201 -21.00 6.32 -0.37
N GLU A 202 -20.86 5.01 -0.48
CA GLU A 202 -21.64 4.01 0.23
C GLU A 202 -21.20 3.87 1.70
N SER A 203 -22.02 4.31 2.64
CA SER A 203 -21.74 4.26 4.08
C SER A 203 -21.54 2.81 4.58
N ALA A 204 -22.29 1.86 4.04
CA ALA A 204 -22.14 0.45 4.41
C ALA A 204 -20.75 -0.09 4.03
N THR A 205 -20.24 0.28 2.86
CA THR A 205 -18.91 -0.08 2.39
C THR A 205 -17.82 0.54 3.27
N LYS A 206 -17.96 1.81 3.65
CA LYS A 206 -17.03 2.46 4.60
C LYS A 206 -17.00 1.77 5.95
N ALA A 207 -18.17 1.39 6.48
CA ALA A 207 -18.26 0.63 7.73
C ALA A 207 -17.61 -0.76 7.63
N LEU A 208 -17.79 -1.46 6.50
CA LEU A 208 -17.15 -2.75 6.23
C LEU A 208 -15.61 -2.62 6.21
N VAL A 209 -15.06 -1.63 5.50
CA VAL A 209 -13.63 -1.34 5.49
C VAL A 209 -13.12 -1.08 6.91
N THR A 210 -13.81 -0.26 7.68
CA THR A 210 -13.44 0.06 9.07
C THR A 210 -13.42 -1.18 9.96
N ALA A 211 -14.41 -2.07 9.82
CA ALA A 211 -14.45 -3.33 10.56
C ALA A 211 -13.25 -4.23 10.24
N HIS A 212 -12.84 -4.32 8.96
CA HIS A 212 -11.63 -5.05 8.57
C HIS A 212 -10.35 -4.42 9.11
N ILE A 213 -10.24 -3.09 9.09
CA ILE A 213 -9.09 -2.39 9.69
C ILE A 213 -8.98 -2.70 11.18
N LYS A 214 -10.07 -2.58 11.94
CA LYS A 214 -10.10 -2.92 13.38
C LYS A 214 -9.68 -4.37 13.61
N LYS A 215 -10.28 -5.33 12.89
CA LYS A 215 -9.91 -6.75 12.93
C LYS A 215 -8.42 -6.99 12.69
N TRP A 216 -7.85 -6.33 11.66
CA TRP A 216 -6.44 -6.50 11.33
C TRP A 216 -5.52 -5.86 12.37
N ARG A 217 -5.87 -4.68 12.89
CA ARG A 217 -5.12 -4.01 13.95
C ARG A 217 -5.16 -4.79 15.26
N ASP A 218 -6.31 -5.33 15.64
CA ASP A 218 -6.48 -6.25 16.80
C ASP A 218 -5.63 -7.52 16.65
N ALA A 219 -5.46 -8.02 15.43
CA ALA A 219 -4.54 -9.12 15.11
C ALA A 219 -3.05 -8.70 15.08
N GLY A 220 -2.74 -7.44 15.42
CA GLY A 220 -1.36 -6.91 15.47
C GLY A 220 -0.78 -6.52 14.10
N ARG A 221 -1.63 -6.30 13.07
CA ARG A 221 -1.19 -5.73 11.78
C ARG A 221 -1.26 -4.21 11.84
N SER A 222 -0.18 -3.54 11.54
CA SER A 222 -0.09 -2.08 11.53
C SER A 222 -0.56 -1.49 10.20
N VAL A 223 -1.86 -1.58 9.92
CA VAL A 223 -2.50 -1.10 8.69
C VAL A 223 -3.51 -0.01 8.97
N ILE A 224 -3.72 0.89 7.99
CA ILE A 224 -4.72 1.96 8.05
C ILE A 224 -5.55 2.01 6.77
N ALA A 225 -6.76 2.58 6.84
CA ALA A 225 -7.57 2.93 5.68
C ALA A 225 -7.64 4.43 5.46
N VAL A 226 -7.77 4.85 4.20
CA VAL A 226 -8.10 6.21 3.80
C VAL A 226 -9.43 6.17 3.07
N LEU A 227 -10.43 6.86 3.63
CA LEU A 227 -11.80 6.97 3.14
C LEU A 227 -12.16 8.46 2.95
N ASN A 228 -13.17 8.74 2.15
CA ASN A 228 -13.72 10.10 2.02
C ASN A 228 -14.88 10.32 2.97
N ASP A 229 -14.97 11.53 3.56
CA ASP A 229 -16.10 12.02 4.36
C ASP A 229 -16.66 10.96 5.34
N TYR A 230 -15.80 10.37 6.17
CA TYR A 230 -16.19 9.32 7.09
C TYR A 230 -15.56 9.48 8.48
N THR A 231 -16.12 10.38 9.27
CA THR A 231 -15.71 10.63 10.66
C THR A 231 -16.32 9.64 11.64
N ASP A 232 -17.42 8.99 11.27
CA ASP A 232 -18.14 8.02 12.12
C ASP A 232 -17.34 6.76 12.40
N ALA A 233 -16.21 6.56 11.72
CA ALA A 233 -15.26 5.49 12.06
C ALA A 233 -14.74 5.62 13.49
N ASP A 234 -14.44 6.86 13.92
CA ASP A 234 -13.87 7.20 15.24
C ASP A 234 -12.76 6.22 15.65
N ASP A 235 -11.74 6.10 14.78
CA ASP A 235 -10.69 5.08 14.89
C ASP A 235 -9.35 5.63 14.39
N GLU A 236 -8.26 5.35 15.13
CA GLU A 236 -6.90 5.78 14.77
C GLU A 236 -6.36 5.12 13.48
N GLY A 237 -6.94 3.98 13.08
CA GLY A 237 -6.61 3.29 11.83
C GLY A 237 -7.37 3.80 10.60
N VAL A 238 -8.22 4.83 10.74
CA VAL A 238 -9.02 5.37 9.63
C VAL A 238 -8.77 6.86 9.44
N VAL A 239 -8.35 7.25 8.24
CA VAL A 239 -8.17 8.65 7.83
C VAL A 239 -9.35 9.07 6.97
N SER A 240 -10.03 10.14 7.35
CA SER A 240 -11.19 10.71 6.63
C SER A 240 -10.76 11.94 5.83
N VAL A 241 -10.82 11.89 4.49
CA VAL A 241 -10.52 13.02 3.60
C VAL A 241 -11.77 13.86 3.39
N GLY A 242 -11.73 15.15 3.72
CA GLY A 242 -12.93 16.00 3.81
C GLY A 242 -13.12 17.00 2.67
N ASN A 243 -12.21 17.14 1.71
CA ASN A 243 -12.38 18.00 0.55
C ASN A 243 -11.52 17.56 -0.65
N GLY A 244 -11.81 18.15 -1.81
CA GLY A 244 -11.16 17.88 -3.08
C GLY A 244 -10.14 18.94 -3.50
N VAL A 245 -9.48 18.69 -4.64
CA VAL A 245 -8.48 19.58 -5.24
C VAL A 245 -8.77 19.81 -6.72
N THR A 246 -8.19 20.87 -7.29
CA THR A 246 -8.18 21.14 -8.73
C THR A 246 -6.75 20.99 -9.26
N LEU A 247 -6.54 20.14 -10.27
CA LEU A 247 -5.26 19.91 -10.91
C LEU A 247 -4.93 20.99 -11.94
N SER A 248 -3.67 21.05 -12.36
CA SER A 248 -3.15 22.06 -13.32
C SER A 248 -3.77 21.96 -14.72
N ASP A 249 -4.31 20.82 -15.08
CA ASP A 249 -5.07 20.61 -16.32
C ASP A 249 -6.56 21.01 -16.22
N GLY A 250 -6.98 21.55 -15.07
CA GLY A 250 -8.36 21.93 -14.78
C GLY A 250 -9.23 20.80 -14.24
N THR A 251 -8.73 19.58 -14.15
CA THR A 251 -9.46 18.44 -13.58
C THR A 251 -9.77 18.68 -12.11
N LYS A 252 -11.03 18.54 -11.74
CA LYS A 252 -11.47 18.60 -10.34
C LYS A 252 -11.55 17.20 -9.77
N LEU A 253 -10.77 16.96 -8.74
CA LEU A 253 -10.82 15.73 -7.94
C LEU A 253 -11.64 16.00 -6.68
N SER A 254 -12.63 15.14 -6.44
CA SER A 254 -13.44 15.17 -5.21
C SER A 254 -12.65 14.61 -4.02
N ALA A 255 -13.18 14.71 -2.81
CA ALA A 255 -12.62 14.04 -1.62
C ALA A 255 -12.45 12.53 -1.87
N LYS A 256 -13.42 11.90 -2.55
CA LYS A 256 -13.41 10.49 -2.96
C LYS A 256 -12.23 10.14 -3.86
N ASP A 257 -11.85 11.03 -4.77
CA ASP A 257 -10.72 10.82 -5.67
C ASP A 257 -9.38 11.08 -4.97
N CYS A 258 -9.37 11.97 -3.99
CA CYS A 258 -8.16 12.36 -3.26
C CYS A 258 -7.69 11.31 -2.24
N VAL A 259 -8.54 10.34 -1.86
CA VAL A 259 -8.15 9.28 -0.90
C VAL A 259 -6.92 8.49 -1.38
N TYR A 260 -6.78 8.31 -2.68
CA TYR A 260 -5.67 7.55 -3.25
C TYR A 260 -4.33 8.27 -3.11
N PHE A 261 -4.30 9.59 -3.36
CA PHE A 261 -3.11 10.40 -3.09
C PHE A 261 -2.73 10.38 -1.61
N VAL A 262 -3.73 10.58 -0.73
CA VAL A 262 -3.50 10.54 0.71
C VAL A 262 -2.95 9.20 1.13
N ALA A 263 -3.51 8.09 0.65
CA ALA A 263 -3.01 6.75 0.95
C ALA A 263 -1.55 6.55 0.49
N GLY A 264 -1.20 6.98 -0.71
CA GLY A 264 0.17 6.98 -1.19
C GLY A 264 1.10 7.78 -0.27
N LYS A 265 0.67 9.00 0.14
CA LYS A 265 1.44 9.83 1.07
C LYS A 265 1.63 9.16 2.43
N TYR A 266 0.61 8.49 2.95
CA TYR A 266 0.70 7.79 4.22
C TYR A 266 1.59 6.55 4.13
N ALA A 267 1.53 5.81 3.03
CA ALA A 267 2.42 4.68 2.78
C ALA A 267 3.89 5.14 2.67
N GLY A 268 4.16 6.25 1.99
CA GLY A 268 5.52 6.80 1.81
C GLY A 268 6.03 7.72 2.93
N ALA A 269 5.23 8.01 3.97
CA ALA A 269 5.57 9.03 4.98
C ALA A 269 6.67 8.59 5.96
N GLY A 270 6.87 7.28 6.16
CA GLY A 270 7.74 6.79 7.22
C GLY A 270 7.35 7.37 8.59
N LEU A 271 8.28 8.01 9.29
CA LEU A 271 8.05 8.65 10.59
C LEU A 271 7.78 10.16 10.51
N GLN A 272 7.63 10.73 9.29
CA GLN A 272 7.40 12.17 9.13
C GLN A 272 5.91 12.49 9.19
N SER A 273 5.57 13.70 9.67
CA SER A 273 4.21 14.26 9.53
C SER A 273 3.89 14.58 8.08
N ASN A 274 2.66 14.36 7.68
CA ASN A 274 2.13 14.82 6.39
C ASN A 274 1.56 16.24 6.44
N THR A 275 1.51 16.87 7.61
CA THR A 275 1.13 18.29 7.75
C THR A 275 2.01 19.15 6.85
N PHE A 276 1.39 20.05 6.09
CA PHE A 276 2.00 20.97 5.11
C PHE A 276 2.71 20.28 3.93
N LYS A 277 2.56 18.97 3.73
CA LYS A 277 3.03 18.32 2.50
C LYS A 277 2.14 18.69 1.31
N SER A 278 2.77 19.07 0.20
CA SER A 278 2.04 19.51 -1.00
C SER A 278 1.43 18.35 -1.78
N TYR A 279 0.32 18.64 -2.46
CA TYR A 279 -0.31 17.76 -3.45
C TYR A 279 0.32 18.04 -4.84
N PRO A 280 1.12 17.12 -5.41
CA PRO A 280 1.76 17.34 -6.69
C PRO A 280 0.75 17.51 -7.83
N GLY A 281 0.89 18.59 -8.61
CA GLY A 281 0.01 18.89 -9.73
C GLY A 281 -1.30 19.58 -9.35
N ALA A 282 -1.63 19.77 -8.07
CA ALA A 282 -2.77 20.55 -7.65
C ALA A 282 -2.44 22.05 -7.61
N ILE A 283 -3.32 22.87 -8.17
CA ILE A 283 -3.20 24.34 -8.23
C ILE A 283 -4.20 25.06 -7.33
N ASP A 284 -5.31 24.41 -6.96
CA ASP A 284 -6.32 24.93 -6.03
C ASP A 284 -7.01 23.77 -5.30
N CYS A 285 -7.80 24.09 -4.29
CA CYS A 285 -8.63 23.13 -3.57
C CYS A 285 -9.97 23.78 -3.22
N GLU A 286 -10.92 22.98 -2.77
CA GLU A 286 -12.16 23.47 -2.20
C GLU A 286 -11.85 24.23 -0.92
N ARG A 287 -11.83 25.56 -1.02
CA ARG A 287 -11.36 26.46 0.05
C ARG A 287 -12.34 26.48 1.22
N LYS A 288 -11.80 26.35 2.42
CA LYS A 288 -12.53 26.50 3.69
C LYS A 288 -11.95 27.71 4.42
N ASN A 289 -12.82 28.50 5.08
CA ASN A 289 -12.34 29.53 6.00
C ASN A 289 -11.75 28.87 7.26
N GLU A 290 -11.08 29.65 8.10
CA GLU A 290 -10.36 29.16 9.27
C GLU A 290 -11.28 28.43 10.26
N ALA A 291 -12.46 28.97 10.54
CA ALA A 291 -13.41 28.34 11.47
C ALA A 291 -13.99 27.02 10.92
N GLU A 292 -14.26 26.96 9.61
CA GLU A 292 -14.68 25.72 8.94
C GLU A 292 -13.57 24.68 8.98
N ALA A 293 -12.33 25.08 8.68
CA ALA A 293 -11.18 24.21 8.71
C ALA A 293 -10.95 23.64 10.11
N GLU A 294 -10.98 24.47 11.14
CA GLU A 294 -10.86 24.05 12.54
C GLU A 294 -11.97 23.05 12.92
N LYS A 295 -13.23 23.34 12.54
CA LYS A 295 -14.36 22.45 12.79
C LYS A 295 -14.17 21.06 12.15
N LEU A 296 -13.66 21.01 10.93
CA LEU A 296 -13.41 19.75 10.21
C LEU A 296 -12.26 18.96 10.84
N ILE A 297 -11.15 19.64 11.17
CA ILE A 297 -10.01 19.01 11.86
C ILE A 297 -10.43 18.46 13.23
N ASN A 298 -11.23 19.23 13.99
CA ASN A 298 -11.75 18.78 15.30
C ASN A 298 -12.70 17.58 15.20
N LYS A 299 -13.30 17.36 14.02
CA LYS A 299 -14.08 16.14 13.70
C LYS A 299 -13.22 14.99 13.18
N GLY A 300 -11.90 15.13 13.16
CA GLY A 300 -10.99 14.08 12.65
C GLY A 300 -10.92 14.01 11.12
N GLN A 301 -11.21 15.10 10.41
CA GLN A 301 -11.06 15.15 8.94
C GLN A 301 -9.72 15.76 8.53
N LEU A 302 -9.03 15.05 7.66
CA LEU A 302 -7.91 15.57 6.89
C LEU A 302 -8.46 16.42 5.75
N ILE A 303 -7.99 17.67 5.66
CA ILE A 303 -8.40 18.59 4.59
C ILE A 303 -7.18 19.17 3.87
N PHE A 304 -7.40 19.51 2.59
CA PHE A 304 -6.45 20.30 1.81
C PHE A 304 -6.74 21.79 1.97
N ALA A 305 -5.67 22.59 1.98
CA ALA A 305 -5.75 24.04 2.00
C ALA A 305 -4.76 24.65 1.00
N TYR A 306 -5.12 25.81 0.43
CA TYR A 306 -4.21 26.58 -0.41
C TYR A 306 -3.40 27.54 0.49
N ARG A 307 -2.09 27.32 0.56
CA ARG A 307 -1.14 28.11 1.34
C ARG A 307 0.17 28.27 0.57
N ASN A 308 0.74 29.47 0.58
CA ASN A 308 2.03 29.75 -0.05
C ASN A 308 2.13 29.21 -1.51
N GLU A 309 1.09 29.52 -2.31
CA GLU A 309 0.99 29.11 -3.72
C GLU A 309 0.97 27.60 -3.98
N LYS A 310 0.64 26.80 -2.95
CA LYS A 310 0.55 25.35 -3.02
C LYS A 310 -0.71 24.84 -2.35
N VAL A 311 -1.21 23.73 -2.86
CA VAL A 311 -2.22 22.94 -2.16
C VAL A 311 -1.50 21.97 -1.23
N ILE A 312 -1.82 22.04 0.06
CA ILE A 312 -1.16 21.26 1.11
C ILE A 312 -2.18 20.47 1.93
N ILE A 313 -1.72 19.42 2.59
CA ILE A 313 -2.44 18.78 3.69
C ILE A 313 -2.36 19.73 4.89
N LEU A 314 -3.50 20.22 5.39
CA LEU A 314 -3.50 21.24 6.45
C LEU A 314 -3.11 20.66 7.80
N SER A 315 -3.59 19.46 8.14
CA SER A 315 -3.25 18.77 9.39
C SER A 315 -3.27 17.23 9.20
N ASP A 316 -2.28 16.54 9.78
CA ASP A 316 -2.09 15.09 9.70
C ASP A 316 -2.89 14.38 10.81
N VAL A 317 -4.21 14.34 10.68
CA VAL A 317 -5.15 13.76 11.65
C VAL A 317 -5.88 12.55 11.07
N ASN A 318 -6.36 11.66 11.96
CA ASN A 318 -7.26 10.56 11.64
C ASN A 318 -8.66 10.81 12.19
N SER A 319 -9.58 9.85 12.04
CA SER A 319 -10.98 10.01 12.44
C SER A 319 -11.21 9.88 13.95
N PHE A 320 -10.22 9.46 14.73
CA PHE A 320 -10.36 9.26 16.17
C PHE A 320 -10.48 10.59 16.92
N THR A 321 -11.58 10.77 17.63
CA THR A 321 -11.92 12.02 18.36
C THR A 321 -12.50 11.76 19.75
N SER A 322 -12.92 10.54 20.06
CA SER A 322 -13.47 10.15 21.38
C SER A 322 -12.34 9.89 22.39
N TYR A 323 -11.62 10.95 22.76
CA TYR A 323 -10.47 10.88 23.66
C TYR A 323 -10.87 10.49 25.08
N THR A 324 -10.06 9.58 25.67
CA THR A 324 -10.17 9.15 27.07
C THR A 324 -8.85 9.33 27.80
N ALA A 325 -8.79 9.03 29.09
CA ALA A 325 -7.55 9.06 29.87
C ALA A 325 -6.51 8.04 29.33
N GLU A 326 -6.95 6.88 28.85
CA GLU A 326 -6.10 5.81 28.32
C GLU A 326 -5.83 5.99 26.83
N HIS A 327 -6.77 6.55 26.07
CA HIS A 327 -6.66 6.87 24.65
C HIS A 327 -6.76 8.38 24.45
N SER A 328 -5.66 9.08 24.72
CA SER A 328 -5.59 10.52 24.64
C SER A 328 -5.48 11.06 23.22
N ARG A 329 -5.40 12.37 23.04
CA ARG A 329 -5.28 13.06 21.74
C ARG A 329 -4.08 12.58 20.89
N ILE A 330 -3.08 11.92 21.47
CA ILE A 330 -1.95 11.36 20.70
C ILE A 330 -2.40 10.34 19.66
N PHE A 331 -3.48 9.59 19.91
CA PHE A 331 -4.05 8.62 18.97
C PHE A 331 -4.80 9.28 17.81
N GLY A 332 -5.16 10.56 17.92
CA GLY A 332 -5.75 11.35 16.82
C GLY A 332 -4.72 11.90 15.82
N LYS A 333 -3.40 11.69 16.07
CA LYS A 333 -2.30 12.19 15.25
C LYS A 333 -1.62 11.06 14.48
N ASN A 334 -1.73 11.06 13.18
CA ASN A 334 -1.24 9.96 12.34
C ASN A 334 0.28 9.74 12.43
N LYS A 335 1.10 10.80 12.61
CA LYS A 335 2.55 10.65 12.83
C LYS A 335 2.82 9.80 14.08
N LEU A 336 2.10 10.06 15.17
CA LEU A 336 2.27 9.37 16.43
C LEU A 336 1.77 7.92 16.34
N VAL A 337 0.62 7.70 15.70
CA VAL A 337 0.09 6.35 15.42
C VAL A 337 1.10 5.56 14.58
N ARG A 338 1.68 6.14 13.53
CA ARG A 338 2.72 5.45 12.73
C ARG A 338 3.96 5.09 13.56
N THR A 339 4.34 5.93 14.52
CA THR A 339 5.46 5.62 15.41
C THR A 339 5.12 4.44 16.34
N MET A 340 3.91 4.42 16.92
CA MET A 340 3.42 3.29 17.71
C MET A 340 3.34 2.00 16.90
N ASP A 341 2.78 2.07 15.69
CA ASP A 341 2.72 0.96 14.75
C ASP A 341 4.10 0.41 14.39
N ASN A 342 5.09 1.29 14.23
CA ASN A 342 6.48 0.89 13.96
C ASN A 342 7.09 0.14 15.14
N ILE A 343 6.87 0.62 16.37
CA ILE A 343 7.30 -0.09 17.57
C ILE A 343 6.67 -1.49 17.61
N ASN A 344 5.33 -1.56 17.45
CA ASN A 344 4.58 -2.82 17.46
C ASN A 344 5.12 -3.83 16.44
N ALA A 345 5.24 -3.43 15.18
CA ALA A 345 5.69 -4.30 14.10
C ALA A 345 7.12 -4.83 14.34
N ASN A 346 8.05 -3.96 14.79
CA ASN A 346 9.42 -4.36 15.00
C ASN A 346 9.60 -5.22 16.27
N VAL A 347 8.90 -4.92 17.36
CA VAL A 347 8.94 -5.76 18.57
C VAL A 347 8.36 -7.15 18.27
N LYS A 348 7.24 -7.21 17.56
CA LYS A 348 6.64 -8.47 17.09
C LYS A 348 7.62 -9.25 16.22
N TYR A 349 8.24 -8.60 15.22
CA TYR A 349 9.23 -9.23 14.35
C TYR A 349 10.40 -9.82 15.13
N ILE A 350 10.96 -9.06 16.10
CA ILE A 350 12.05 -9.53 16.96
C ILE A 350 11.61 -10.75 17.75
N PHE A 351 10.44 -10.70 18.37
CA PHE A 351 9.96 -11.78 19.22
C PHE A 351 9.71 -13.07 18.41
N GLU A 352 9.03 -12.97 17.29
CA GLU A 352 8.69 -14.12 16.42
C GLU A 352 9.93 -14.76 15.80
N ASN A 353 10.88 -13.97 15.31
CA ASN A 353 12.03 -14.49 14.59
C ASN A 353 13.19 -14.93 15.46
N TYR A 354 13.37 -14.34 16.64
CA TYR A 354 14.57 -14.58 17.46
C TYR A 354 14.31 -15.20 18.82
N PHE A 355 13.07 -15.16 19.35
CA PHE A 355 12.77 -15.60 20.70
C PHE A 355 11.83 -16.81 20.76
N ILE A 356 10.76 -16.86 19.99
CA ILE A 356 9.78 -17.97 20.05
C ILE A 356 10.48 -19.31 19.79
N GLY A 357 10.40 -20.18 20.79
CA GLY A 357 10.98 -21.53 20.73
C GLY A 357 12.52 -21.59 20.74
N LYS A 358 13.22 -20.45 20.86
CA LYS A 358 14.70 -20.37 20.77
C LYS A 358 15.36 -19.91 22.05
N VAL A 359 14.71 -19.04 22.82
CA VAL A 359 15.27 -18.44 24.03
C VAL A 359 14.43 -18.84 25.25
N PRO A 360 15.04 -19.38 26.32
CA PRO A 360 14.33 -19.73 27.54
C PRO A 360 13.72 -18.49 28.23
N ASN A 361 12.51 -18.60 28.74
CA ASN A 361 11.86 -17.54 29.53
C ASN A 361 12.41 -17.52 30.98
N ASN A 362 13.63 -17.10 31.11
CA ASN A 362 14.32 -16.86 32.41
C ASN A 362 14.80 -15.40 32.48
N VAL A 363 15.41 -15.02 33.58
CA VAL A 363 15.95 -13.65 33.81
C VAL A 363 16.88 -13.21 32.65
N ASN A 364 17.81 -14.09 32.24
CA ASN A 364 18.78 -13.78 31.19
C ASN A 364 18.10 -13.67 29.80
N GLY A 365 17.14 -14.55 29.50
CA GLY A 365 16.38 -14.48 28.25
C GLY A 365 15.56 -13.21 28.14
N ARG A 366 14.92 -12.78 29.23
CA ARG A 366 14.15 -11.53 29.28
C ARG A 366 15.06 -10.30 29.18
N GLU A 367 16.23 -10.30 29.83
CA GLU A 367 17.19 -9.22 29.66
C GLU A 367 17.75 -9.14 28.25
N LEU A 368 18.01 -10.27 27.59
CA LEU A 368 18.41 -10.32 26.20
C LEU A 368 17.31 -9.71 25.30
N PHE A 369 16.02 -10.00 25.58
CA PHE A 369 14.90 -9.42 24.84
C PHE A 369 14.81 -7.91 25.04
N LYS A 370 14.98 -7.42 26.28
CA LYS A 370 15.06 -5.99 26.59
C LYS A 370 16.15 -5.29 25.77
N GLN A 371 17.36 -5.84 25.77
CA GLN A 371 18.48 -5.28 25.01
C GLN A 371 18.21 -5.27 23.50
N ARG A 372 17.54 -6.28 22.97
CA ARG A 372 17.15 -6.30 21.55
C ARG A 372 16.10 -5.24 21.21
N ILE A 373 15.08 -5.05 22.04
CA ILE A 373 14.11 -3.96 21.87
C ILE A 373 14.82 -2.61 21.88
N ILE A 374 15.71 -2.38 22.83
CA ILE A 374 16.46 -1.12 22.92
C ILE A 374 17.27 -0.90 21.65
N THR A 375 18.17 -1.82 21.32
CA THR A 375 19.16 -1.60 20.25
C THR A 375 18.56 -1.63 18.84
N MET A 376 17.50 -2.40 18.63
CA MET A 376 16.93 -2.60 17.29
C MET A 376 15.66 -1.78 17.03
N VAL A 377 15.00 -1.27 18.06
CA VAL A 377 13.76 -0.49 17.91
C VAL A 377 13.90 0.92 18.49
N LEU A 378 14.20 1.02 19.79
CA LEU A 378 14.14 2.32 20.46
C LEU A 378 15.29 3.25 20.09
N ASP A 379 16.53 2.77 20.07
CA ASP A 379 17.69 3.58 19.67
C ASP A 379 17.54 4.15 18.25
N PRO A 380 17.18 3.36 17.22
CA PRO A 380 16.95 3.90 15.88
C PRO A 380 15.81 4.92 15.81
N LEU A 381 14.73 4.74 16.58
CA LEU A 381 13.62 5.69 16.63
C LEU A 381 13.99 6.98 17.37
N ALA A 382 14.76 6.87 18.46
CA ALA A 382 15.27 8.02 19.20
C ALA A 382 16.30 8.83 18.38
N GLN A 383 17.19 8.17 17.64
CA GLN A 383 18.12 8.82 16.70
C GLN A 383 17.38 9.59 15.59
N LYS A 384 16.22 9.09 15.15
CA LYS A 384 15.34 9.78 14.21
C LYS A 384 14.42 10.82 14.88
N GLN A 385 14.59 11.08 16.17
CA GLN A 385 13.78 12.01 16.97
C GLN A 385 12.27 11.70 16.92
N ALA A 386 11.91 10.41 16.81
CA ALA A 386 10.52 9.98 16.79
C ALA A 386 9.95 9.72 18.20
N LEU A 387 10.84 9.42 19.16
CA LEU A 387 10.49 9.21 20.55
C LEU A 387 11.70 9.48 21.47
N GLU A 388 11.41 9.58 22.78
CA GLU A 388 12.38 9.55 23.87
C GLU A 388 12.04 8.40 24.83
N TYR A 389 13.05 7.79 25.46
CA TYR A 389 12.86 6.72 26.42
C TYR A 389 13.99 6.67 27.43
N GLN A 390 13.76 5.98 28.55
CA GLN A 390 14.79 5.69 29.55
C GLN A 390 14.93 4.16 29.70
N ALA A 391 16.11 3.62 29.44
CA ALA A 391 16.35 2.16 29.47
C ALA A 391 16.05 1.53 30.84
N LYS A 392 16.23 2.31 31.92
CA LYS A 392 15.95 1.85 33.30
C LYS A 392 14.47 1.62 33.58
N ASP A 393 13.59 2.32 32.88
CA ASP A 393 12.15 2.28 33.10
C ASP A 393 11.45 1.14 32.29
N ILE A 394 12.21 0.48 31.42
CA ILE A 394 11.73 -0.67 30.65
C ILE A 394 11.74 -1.91 31.51
N GLU A 395 10.60 -2.54 31.68
CA GLU A 395 10.42 -3.77 32.44
C GLU A 395 9.95 -4.92 31.59
N ILE A 396 10.63 -6.08 31.72
CA ILE A 396 10.20 -7.33 31.08
C ILE A 396 10.09 -8.41 32.17
N SER A 397 8.89 -8.89 32.38
CA SER A 397 8.57 -9.87 33.39
C SER A 397 7.99 -11.14 32.77
N GLN A 398 7.95 -12.22 33.55
CA GLN A 398 7.19 -13.40 33.20
C GLN A 398 5.70 -13.11 33.33
N GLY A 399 4.93 -13.53 32.35
CA GLY A 399 3.49 -13.44 32.41
C GLY A 399 2.87 -14.53 33.30
N ILE A 400 1.55 -14.73 33.16
CA ILE A 400 0.78 -15.69 33.96
C ILE A 400 1.27 -17.13 33.76
N THR A 401 1.64 -17.48 32.54
CA THR A 401 2.15 -18.80 32.20
C THR A 401 3.67 -18.78 32.04
N LYS A 402 4.33 -19.95 32.17
CA LYS A 402 5.80 -20.04 32.12
C LYS A 402 6.40 -19.61 30.77
N GLU A 403 5.65 -19.76 29.71
CA GLU A 403 6.04 -19.39 28.33
C GLU A 403 5.69 -17.94 27.99
N SER A 404 4.87 -17.26 28.76
CA SER A 404 4.43 -15.90 28.48
C SER A 404 5.40 -14.84 29.03
N VAL A 405 5.53 -13.74 28.30
CA VAL A 405 6.34 -12.58 28.65
C VAL A 405 5.48 -11.33 28.62
N VAL A 406 5.60 -10.47 29.62
CA VAL A 406 4.94 -9.16 29.68
C VAL A 406 6.02 -8.09 29.56
N VAL A 407 5.78 -7.13 28.63
CA VAL A 407 6.68 -5.99 28.39
C VAL A 407 5.94 -4.71 28.77
N ASN A 408 6.54 -3.94 29.67
CA ASN A 408 6.15 -2.56 29.96
C ASN A 408 7.20 -1.63 29.35
N LEU A 409 6.78 -0.82 28.36
CA LEU A 409 7.65 0.00 27.52
C LEU A 409 7.23 1.47 27.59
N PRO A 410 7.62 2.23 28.63
CA PRO A 410 7.32 3.64 28.71
C PRO A 410 8.16 4.43 27.71
N VAL A 411 7.47 5.13 26.78
CA VAL A 411 8.07 5.99 25.76
C VAL A 411 7.33 7.32 25.67
N VAL A 412 8.06 8.40 25.38
CA VAL A 412 7.49 9.70 25.07
C VAL A 412 7.59 9.93 23.57
N LEU A 413 6.43 9.94 22.88
CA LEU A 413 6.39 10.15 21.44
C LEU A 413 6.60 11.62 21.09
N THR A 414 7.41 11.90 20.07
CA THR A 414 7.71 13.26 19.60
C THR A 414 6.85 13.63 18.41
N ASP A 415 6.02 14.67 18.53
CA ASP A 415 5.23 15.19 17.41
C ASP A 415 6.00 16.23 16.58
N ALA A 416 5.44 16.65 15.45
CA ALA A 416 5.95 17.76 14.66
C ALA A 416 5.55 19.11 15.26
N MET A 417 6.38 20.15 15.09
CA MET A 417 5.96 21.52 15.38
C MET A 417 4.95 21.98 14.33
N GLU A 418 3.72 22.26 14.74
CA GLU A 418 2.62 22.64 13.84
C GLU A 418 2.06 24.02 14.14
N ILE A 419 2.17 24.53 15.38
CA ILE A 419 1.61 25.80 15.82
C ILE A 419 2.68 26.63 16.52
N LEU A 420 2.86 27.86 16.10
CA LEU A 420 3.78 28.85 16.71
C LEU A 420 2.99 29.95 17.43
N TYR A 421 3.21 30.08 18.72
CA TYR A 421 2.80 31.28 19.49
C TYR A 421 4.06 32.10 19.79
N MET A 422 4.12 33.34 19.30
CA MET A 422 5.30 34.20 19.48
C MET A 422 4.86 35.55 20.06
N THR A 423 5.53 36.01 21.10
CA THR A 423 5.39 37.36 21.62
C THR A 423 6.68 38.13 21.38
N VAL A 424 6.61 39.24 20.68
CA VAL A 424 7.73 40.17 20.50
C VAL A 424 7.55 41.34 21.50
N ILE A 425 8.54 41.53 22.34
CA ILE A 425 8.59 42.67 23.26
C ILE A 425 9.49 43.70 22.59
N CYS A 426 8.93 44.89 22.32
CA CYS A 426 9.67 46.03 21.79
C CYS A 426 9.80 47.08 22.92
N ASP A 427 11.05 47.47 23.24
CA ASP A 427 11.38 48.52 24.19
C ASP A 427 11.38 49.90 23.48
#